data_0e5030ed4c388c1725cd718b37df2b93
#
_entry.id   0e5030ed4c388c1725cd718b37df2b93
#
_cell.length_a   1.000
_cell.length_b   1.000
_cell.length_c   1.000
_cell.angle_alpha   90.00
_cell.angle_beta   90.00
_cell.angle_gamma   90.00
#
_symmetry.space_group_name_H-M   'P 1'
#
loop_
_entity.id
_entity.type
_entity.pdbx_description
1 polymer ?
#
loop_
_entity_poly.entity_id
_entity_poly.type
_entity_poly.pdbx_seq_one_letter_code
_entity_poly.pdbx_strand_id
1 'polypeptide(L)'
;VVVNPSEVIADSALRSLESGELQYKARQLADILEATEGRLAILTQDNPDPDSIASATALQAIAAEFGVEADIRYAGDIGHQENRAFVNLLGIELLASDEEPSITEYDRIALIDNVQSDDDDPAFEIDIFIDHYEPDEEIDAGFVDVRTNLSSTSTILTKYLQEFDLGPSETVATALLYGIRAETLDFKRDTTPADLTAAAYLHPFANHDTLEQVESPSMSPETLDVLAEAIQSREVQGSHLFSTAGFIRDRDALEQAAQYLLDLEGITTSAVFGIVDEKIIVAARSKDIRINIGSVLEGAFEHSGDIVGHSTQGSVEVPLGIFTGIEASEDNRETLLELTEEAVRKKLFAELGVEGGDTNGS
;
A
#
# COMPACT_ATOMS: atom_id res chain seq x y z
N VAL A 1 34.65 12.28 -21.80
CA VAL A 1 33.31 12.80 -21.45
C VAL A 1 33.33 14.26 -21.86
N VAL A 2 32.49 14.66 -22.83
CA VAL A 2 32.33 16.06 -23.22
C VAL A 2 31.22 16.62 -22.32
N VAL A 3 31.59 17.50 -21.40
CA VAL A 3 30.63 18.17 -20.52
C VAL A 3 30.09 19.38 -21.28
N ASN A 4 28.77 19.44 -21.46
CA ASN A 4 28.09 20.61 -22.02
C ASN A 4 27.89 21.67 -20.92
N PRO A 5 28.59 22.83 -20.97
CA PRO A 5 28.46 23.83 -19.91
C PRO A 5 27.05 24.35 -19.70
N SER A 6 26.24 24.40 -20.76
CA SER A 6 24.84 24.87 -20.66
C SER A 6 23.96 23.92 -19.88
N GLU A 7 24.17 22.60 -20.04
CA GLU A 7 23.46 21.58 -19.26
C GLU A 7 23.86 21.64 -17.78
N VAL A 8 25.14 21.76 -17.48
CA VAL A 8 25.62 21.88 -16.09
C VAL A 8 25.05 23.13 -15.40
N ILE A 9 24.96 24.27 -16.12
CA ILE A 9 24.37 25.49 -15.56
C ILE A 9 22.87 25.30 -15.34
N ALA A 10 22.16 24.68 -16.30
CA ALA A 10 20.75 24.42 -16.18
C ALA A 10 20.45 23.49 -15.00
N ASP A 11 21.19 22.39 -14.86
CA ASP A 11 21.06 21.44 -13.73
C ASP A 11 21.36 22.12 -12.39
N SER A 12 22.39 22.97 -12.33
CA SER A 12 22.72 23.70 -11.10
C SER A 12 21.65 24.71 -10.73
N ALA A 13 21.05 25.40 -11.72
CA ALA A 13 19.96 26.32 -11.49
C ALA A 13 18.69 25.61 -11.01
N LEU A 14 18.35 24.48 -11.61
CA LEU A 14 17.21 23.65 -11.19
C LEU A 14 17.37 23.18 -9.74
N ARG A 15 18.52 22.62 -9.38
CA ARG A 15 18.80 22.21 -8.00
C ARG A 15 18.70 23.36 -7.00
N SER A 16 19.15 24.57 -7.40
CA SER A 16 19.04 25.74 -6.54
C SER A 16 17.60 26.20 -6.35
N LEU A 17 16.76 26.07 -7.38
CA LEU A 17 15.33 26.37 -7.30
C LEU A 17 14.61 25.35 -6.42
N GLU A 18 14.85 24.06 -6.64
CA GLU A 18 14.28 22.98 -5.80
C GLU A 18 14.66 23.11 -4.33
N SER A 19 15.93 23.45 -4.04
CA SER A 19 16.37 23.70 -2.66
C SER A 19 15.70 24.94 -2.06
N GLY A 20 15.54 26.01 -2.83
CA GLY A 20 14.84 27.22 -2.37
C GLY A 20 13.36 27.00 -2.13
N GLU A 21 12.72 26.16 -2.94
CA GLU A 21 11.32 25.77 -2.77
C GLU A 21 11.16 24.92 -1.50
N LEU A 22 12.01 23.91 -1.30
CA LEU A 22 11.98 23.08 -0.10
C LEU A 22 12.17 23.93 1.18
N GLN A 23 13.13 24.86 1.17
CA GLN A 23 13.33 25.78 2.30
C GLN A 23 12.10 26.65 2.59
N TYR A 24 11.46 27.15 1.54
CA TYR A 24 10.23 27.93 1.69
C TYR A 24 9.09 27.09 2.28
N LYS A 25 8.87 25.90 1.73
CA LYS A 25 7.87 24.95 2.24
C LYS A 25 8.15 24.52 3.68
N ALA A 26 9.39 24.21 4.00
CA ALA A 26 9.79 23.85 5.37
C ALA A 26 9.49 24.98 6.38
N ARG A 27 9.72 26.23 6.01
CA ARG A 27 9.35 27.37 6.88
C ARG A 27 7.85 27.48 7.05
N GLN A 28 7.06 27.33 5.99
CA GLN A 28 5.59 27.35 6.11
C GLN A 28 5.07 26.23 7.04
N LEU A 29 5.62 25.03 6.90
CA LEU A 29 5.27 23.91 7.79
C LEU A 29 5.66 24.21 9.23
N ALA A 30 6.87 24.74 9.47
CA ALA A 30 7.33 25.15 10.79
C ALA A 30 6.42 26.22 11.40
N ASP A 31 6.04 27.26 10.63
CA ASP A 31 5.16 28.34 11.10
C ASP A 31 3.80 27.78 11.57
N ILE A 32 3.23 26.77 10.89
CA ILE A 32 1.98 26.11 11.31
C ILE A 32 2.19 25.32 12.59
N LEU A 33 3.27 24.50 12.66
CA LEU A 33 3.55 23.68 13.84
C LEU A 33 3.84 24.58 15.07
N GLU A 34 4.61 25.65 14.93
CA GLU A 34 4.88 26.62 16.01
C GLU A 34 3.61 27.35 16.48
N ALA A 35 2.63 27.54 15.61
CA ALA A 35 1.35 28.19 15.93
C ALA A 35 0.31 27.21 16.48
N THR A 36 0.59 25.92 16.55
CA THR A 36 -0.31 24.90 17.10
C THR A 36 -0.28 24.95 18.63
N GLU A 37 -1.42 25.26 19.26
CA GLU A 37 -1.53 25.37 20.72
C GLU A 37 -1.99 24.05 21.37
N GLY A 38 -2.63 23.17 20.59
CA GLY A 38 -3.20 21.89 21.02
C GLY A 38 -2.48 20.69 20.39
N ARG A 39 -3.28 19.73 19.92
CA ARG A 39 -2.79 18.49 19.30
C ARG A 39 -3.01 18.53 17.79
N LEU A 40 -2.16 17.83 17.07
CA LEU A 40 -2.26 17.59 15.63
C LEU A 40 -2.86 16.20 15.36
N ALA A 41 -3.92 16.11 14.56
CA ALA A 41 -4.34 14.85 13.97
C ALA A 41 -3.63 14.67 12.63
N ILE A 42 -2.99 13.52 12.42
CA ILE A 42 -2.38 13.15 11.16
C ILE A 42 -3.24 12.03 10.57
N LEU A 43 -4.01 12.34 9.55
CA LEU A 43 -4.93 11.42 8.90
C LEU A 43 -4.23 10.78 7.69
N THR A 44 -4.25 9.46 7.63
CA THR A 44 -3.81 8.69 6.48
C THR A 44 -4.99 8.33 5.60
N GLN A 45 -4.74 7.72 4.45
CA GLN A 45 -5.78 7.09 3.64
C GLN A 45 -6.49 5.94 4.38
N ASP A 46 -7.66 5.57 3.89
CA ASP A 46 -8.35 4.36 4.35
C ASP A 46 -7.51 3.12 4.00
N ASN A 47 -7.41 2.18 4.95
CA ASN A 47 -6.55 1.01 4.82
C ASN A 47 -5.09 1.37 4.49
N PRO A 48 -4.40 2.11 5.38
CA PRO A 48 -3.13 2.74 5.08
C PRO A 48 -2.05 1.73 4.68
N ASP A 49 -1.30 2.08 3.65
CA ASP A 49 -0.16 1.34 3.17
C ASP A 49 1.14 1.72 3.93
N PRO A 50 2.27 1.06 3.64
CA PRO A 50 3.53 1.37 4.30
C PRO A 50 4.02 2.81 4.09
N ASP A 51 3.76 3.43 2.94
CA ASP A 51 4.20 4.80 2.65
C ASP A 51 3.41 5.82 3.48
N SER A 52 2.08 5.66 3.54
CA SER A 52 1.19 6.47 4.38
C SER A 52 1.59 6.39 5.86
N ILE A 53 1.76 5.17 6.39
CA ILE A 53 2.13 4.94 7.80
C ILE A 53 3.50 5.55 8.11
N ALA A 54 4.49 5.33 7.25
CA ALA A 54 5.84 5.85 7.43
C ALA A 54 5.88 7.38 7.39
N SER A 55 5.18 7.97 6.43
CA SER A 55 5.09 9.41 6.24
C SER A 55 4.39 10.09 7.43
N ALA A 56 3.29 9.52 7.91
CA ALA A 56 2.61 10.00 9.10
C ALA A 56 3.52 9.90 10.34
N THR A 57 4.26 8.79 10.51
CA THR A 57 5.24 8.63 11.60
C THR A 57 6.35 9.68 11.54
N ALA A 58 6.81 10.03 10.35
CA ALA A 58 7.82 11.07 10.18
C ALA A 58 7.28 12.47 10.49
N LEU A 59 6.05 12.79 10.06
CA LEU A 59 5.41 14.06 10.40
C LEU A 59 5.16 14.17 11.90
N GLN A 60 4.73 13.09 12.56
CA GLN A 60 4.59 13.03 14.01
C GLN A 60 5.92 13.35 14.71
N ALA A 61 7.03 12.77 14.26
CA ALA A 61 8.35 13.05 14.82
C ALA A 61 8.79 14.50 14.56
N ILE A 62 8.50 15.05 13.38
CA ILE A 62 8.77 16.48 13.09
C ILE A 62 7.93 17.36 14.04
N ALA A 63 6.63 17.12 14.18
CA ALA A 63 5.75 17.88 15.05
C ALA A 63 6.25 17.88 16.51
N ALA A 64 6.75 16.74 16.99
CA ALA A 64 7.31 16.61 18.35
C ALA A 64 8.52 17.53 18.59
N GLU A 65 9.37 17.77 17.58
CA GLU A 65 10.50 18.71 17.67
C GLU A 65 10.05 20.17 17.82
N PHE A 66 8.86 20.50 17.35
CA PHE A 66 8.20 21.79 17.56
C PHE A 66 7.34 21.82 18.83
N GLY A 67 7.35 20.75 19.64
CA GLY A 67 6.60 20.65 20.89
C GLY A 67 5.12 20.35 20.72
N VAL A 68 4.69 19.89 19.55
CA VAL A 68 3.31 19.54 19.22
C VAL A 68 3.10 18.03 19.43
N GLU A 69 2.12 17.66 20.28
CA GLU A 69 1.66 16.29 20.38
C GLU A 69 0.81 15.95 19.13
N ALA A 70 1.08 14.82 18.50
CA ALA A 70 0.37 14.40 17.32
C ALA A 70 -0.05 12.93 17.40
N ASP A 71 -1.27 12.63 16.92
CA ASP A 71 -1.79 11.28 16.80
C ASP A 71 -1.94 10.92 15.30
N ILE A 72 -1.53 9.71 14.95
CA ILE A 72 -1.74 9.16 13.62
C ILE A 72 -3.09 8.43 13.63
N ARG A 73 -3.98 8.80 12.72
CA ARG A 73 -5.33 8.25 12.65
C ARG A 73 -5.58 7.63 11.27
N TYR A 74 -6.30 6.53 11.28
CA TYR A 74 -6.66 5.80 10.07
C TYR A 74 -8.13 5.37 10.10
N ALA A 75 -8.71 5.16 8.91
CA ALA A 75 -10.00 4.49 8.77
C ALA A 75 -9.81 3.11 8.09
N GLY A 76 -10.87 2.30 8.10
CA GLY A 76 -10.82 0.95 7.54
C GLY A 76 -10.02 -0.05 8.39
N ASP A 77 -9.22 -0.89 7.75
CA ASP A 77 -8.41 -1.94 8.39
C ASP A 77 -6.94 -1.75 8.03
N ILE A 78 -6.05 -2.03 8.97
CA ILE A 78 -4.63 -2.21 8.62
C ILE A 78 -4.54 -3.54 7.88
N GLY A 79 -4.76 -3.48 6.57
CA GLY A 79 -4.81 -4.62 5.65
C GLY A 79 -3.62 -5.55 5.80
N HIS A 80 -3.17 -6.19 4.85
CA HIS A 80 -2.00 -7.10 4.72
C HIS A 80 -1.17 -7.39 5.99
N GLN A 81 -0.79 -8.65 6.15
CA GLN A 81 0.03 -9.12 7.29
C GLN A 81 1.34 -8.31 7.42
N GLU A 82 1.92 -7.89 6.29
CA GLU A 82 3.13 -7.08 6.25
C GLU A 82 2.94 -5.72 6.91
N ASN A 83 1.81 -5.04 6.67
CA ASN A 83 1.51 -3.74 7.28
C ASN A 83 1.29 -3.88 8.81
N ARG A 84 0.59 -4.94 9.25
CA ARG A 84 0.45 -5.23 10.67
C ARG A 84 1.78 -5.58 11.33
N ALA A 85 2.62 -6.37 10.65
CA ALA A 85 3.97 -6.68 11.13
C ALA A 85 4.81 -5.40 11.22
N PHE A 86 4.74 -4.53 10.22
CA PHE A 86 5.42 -3.24 10.18
C PHE A 86 5.06 -2.35 11.39
N VAL A 87 3.77 -2.14 11.60
CA VAL A 87 3.26 -1.34 12.73
C VAL A 87 3.70 -1.94 14.07
N ASN A 88 3.53 -3.25 14.25
CA ASN A 88 3.84 -3.94 15.50
C ASN A 88 5.35 -3.97 15.80
N LEU A 89 6.19 -4.30 14.80
CA LEU A 89 7.64 -4.42 14.99
C LEU A 89 8.29 -3.07 15.28
N LEU A 90 7.78 -1.99 14.70
CA LEU A 90 8.27 -0.65 14.94
C LEU A 90 7.61 0.04 16.15
N GLY A 91 6.55 -0.56 16.72
CA GLY A 91 5.80 0.01 17.82
C GLY A 91 5.12 1.34 17.46
N ILE A 92 4.63 1.46 16.22
CA ILE A 92 3.92 2.64 15.75
C ILE A 92 2.51 2.61 16.34
N GLU A 93 2.11 3.67 17.02
CA GLU A 93 0.77 3.82 17.59
C GLU A 93 -0.14 4.45 16.54
N LEU A 94 -1.15 3.71 16.10
CA LEU A 94 -2.20 4.17 15.19
C LEU A 94 -3.54 4.13 15.92
N LEU A 95 -4.32 5.18 15.80
CA LEU A 95 -5.67 5.27 16.36
C LEU A 95 -6.71 5.11 15.25
N ALA A 96 -7.66 4.21 15.44
CA ALA A 96 -8.77 4.11 14.51
C ALA A 96 -9.64 5.40 14.54
N SER A 97 -10.28 5.71 13.43
CA SER A 97 -11.04 6.97 13.28
C SER A 97 -12.22 7.10 14.24
N ASP A 98 -12.72 5.98 14.79
CA ASP A 98 -13.81 5.91 15.76
C ASP A 98 -13.31 5.88 17.23
N GLU A 99 -11.99 5.85 17.46
CA GLU A 99 -11.40 5.91 18.81
C GLU A 99 -11.28 7.35 19.31
N GLU A 100 -11.31 7.51 20.64
CA GLU A 100 -11.05 8.80 21.30
C GLU A 100 -9.54 9.17 21.24
N PRO A 101 -9.18 10.47 21.12
CA PRO A 101 -10.07 11.63 21.12
C PRO A 101 -10.80 11.84 19.78
N SER A 102 -11.97 12.49 19.81
CA SER A 102 -12.72 12.85 18.59
C SER A 102 -11.89 13.81 17.72
N ILE A 103 -12.09 13.77 16.38
CA ILE A 103 -11.40 14.68 15.46
C ILE A 103 -11.60 16.18 15.81
N THR A 104 -12.71 16.53 16.43
CA THR A 104 -13.01 17.89 16.87
C THR A 104 -12.23 18.36 18.08
N GLU A 105 -11.47 17.48 18.72
CA GLU A 105 -10.63 17.80 19.89
C GLU A 105 -9.19 18.18 19.50
N TYR A 106 -8.86 18.05 18.20
CA TYR A 106 -7.57 18.46 17.67
C TYR A 106 -7.59 19.93 17.25
N ASP A 107 -6.45 20.59 17.44
CA ASP A 107 -6.25 21.99 17.06
C ASP A 107 -5.95 22.14 15.56
N ARG A 108 -5.24 21.14 15.01
CA ARG A 108 -4.84 21.09 13.62
C ARG A 108 -5.04 19.70 13.01
N ILE A 109 -5.24 19.69 11.71
CA ILE A 109 -5.43 18.46 10.94
C ILE A 109 -4.49 18.43 9.76
N ALA A 110 -3.71 17.34 9.64
CA ALA A 110 -2.87 17.03 8.51
C ALA A 110 -3.43 15.83 7.75
N LEU A 111 -3.51 15.92 6.43
CA LEU A 111 -3.71 14.77 5.54
C LEU A 111 -2.36 14.39 4.93
N ILE A 112 -1.99 13.14 5.05
CA ILE A 112 -0.73 12.59 4.56
C ILE A 112 -1.01 11.40 3.67
N ASP A 113 -0.50 11.47 2.42
CA ASP A 113 -0.60 10.35 1.47
C ASP A 113 -2.06 9.86 1.36
N ASN A 114 -2.95 10.81 1.19
CA ASN A 114 -4.39 10.60 1.26
C ASN A 114 -5.02 11.01 -0.06
N VAL A 115 -5.18 10.05 -0.96
CA VAL A 115 -6.03 10.22 -2.14
C VAL A 115 -7.48 10.23 -1.64
N GLN A 116 -8.11 11.39 -1.68
CA GLN A 116 -9.50 11.52 -1.25
C GLN A 116 -10.41 10.55 -2.01
N SER A 117 -11.22 9.81 -1.28
CA SER A 117 -12.34 9.08 -1.84
C SER A 117 -13.44 10.09 -2.25
N ASP A 118 -14.11 9.82 -3.36
CA ASP A 118 -15.09 10.67 -4.08
C ASP A 118 -16.32 11.15 -3.27
N ASP A 119 -16.48 10.84 -1.98
CA ASP A 119 -17.80 10.89 -1.37
C ASP A 119 -18.02 11.93 -0.27
N ASP A 120 -17.03 12.59 0.30
CA ASP A 120 -17.35 13.59 1.35
C ASP A 120 -16.34 14.75 1.39
N ASP A 121 -16.88 15.97 1.25
CA ASP A 121 -16.26 17.22 1.73
C ASP A 121 -15.86 16.99 3.21
N PRO A 122 -14.59 17.06 3.60
CA PRO A 122 -14.23 16.80 4.98
C PRO A 122 -14.97 17.78 5.89
N ALA A 123 -15.65 17.24 6.90
CA ALA A 123 -16.40 18.06 7.86
C ALA A 123 -15.50 18.95 8.73
N PHE A 124 -14.22 19.11 8.36
CA PHE A 124 -13.18 19.85 9.09
C PHE A 124 -12.24 20.58 8.12
N GLU A 125 -11.64 21.66 8.60
CA GLU A 125 -10.60 22.38 7.85
C GLU A 125 -9.28 21.60 7.87
N ILE A 126 -8.63 21.52 6.71
CA ILE A 126 -7.32 20.88 6.56
C ILE A 126 -6.25 21.96 6.73
N ASP A 127 -5.31 21.74 7.63
CA ASP A 127 -4.21 22.68 7.86
C ASP A 127 -2.97 22.32 7.04
N ILE A 128 -2.69 21.02 6.90
CA ILE A 128 -1.50 20.49 6.22
C ILE A 128 -1.93 19.38 5.26
N PHE A 129 -1.47 19.47 4.01
CA PHE A 129 -1.62 18.42 3.00
C PHE A 129 -0.26 18.12 2.35
N ILE A 130 0.18 16.85 2.42
CA ILE A 130 1.43 16.39 1.80
C ILE A 130 1.16 15.08 1.07
N ASP A 131 1.47 15.04 -0.24
CA ASP A 131 1.24 13.87 -1.07
C ASP A 131 2.24 13.79 -2.24
N HIS A 132 2.41 12.62 -2.80
CA HIS A 132 3.16 12.42 -4.04
C HIS A 132 2.24 12.20 -5.26
N TYR A 133 0.93 12.11 -5.06
CA TYR A 133 -0.08 12.10 -6.12
C TYR A 133 -0.78 13.45 -6.22
N GLU A 134 -1.14 13.83 -7.47
CA GLU A 134 -1.98 15.00 -7.72
C GLU A 134 -3.41 14.67 -7.28
N PRO A 135 -4.02 15.43 -6.37
CA PRO A 135 -5.41 15.23 -6.01
C PRO A 135 -6.32 15.59 -7.18
N ASP A 136 -7.46 14.90 -7.31
CA ASP A 136 -8.43 15.14 -8.39
C ASP A 136 -9.09 16.52 -8.29
N GLU A 137 -9.22 17.06 -7.09
CA GLU A 137 -9.74 18.40 -6.81
C GLU A 137 -8.71 19.26 -6.07
N GLU A 138 -8.85 20.58 -6.17
CA GLU A 138 -7.97 21.53 -5.46
C GLU A 138 -8.20 21.43 -3.94
N ILE A 139 -7.16 21.12 -3.19
CA ILE A 139 -7.21 21.02 -1.72
C ILE A 139 -7.09 22.42 -1.12
N ASP A 140 -8.11 22.84 -0.37
CA ASP A 140 -8.06 24.07 0.43
C ASP A 140 -7.43 23.76 1.79
N ALA A 141 -6.13 24.02 1.89
CA ALA A 141 -5.36 23.81 3.12
C ALA A 141 -4.39 24.95 3.38
N GLY A 142 -4.06 25.18 4.63
CA GLY A 142 -3.08 26.21 5.03
C GLY A 142 -1.68 25.95 4.47
N PHE A 143 -1.33 24.69 4.30
CA PHE A 143 -0.08 24.22 3.70
C PHE A 143 -0.36 23.07 2.75
N VAL A 144 0.13 23.17 1.52
CA VAL A 144 0.02 22.11 0.50
C VAL A 144 1.40 21.84 -0.08
N ASP A 145 1.86 20.60 -0.07
CA ASP A 145 3.07 20.15 -0.76
C ASP A 145 2.80 18.85 -1.53
N VAL A 146 2.53 18.98 -2.82
CA VAL A 146 2.29 17.87 -3.74
C VAL A 146 3.48 17.73 -4.68
N ARG A 147 4.11 16.55 -4.75
CA ARG A 147 5.32 16.30 -5.54
C ARG A 147 5.21 15.07 -6.41
N THR A 148 4.50 15.18 -7.50
CA THR A 148 4.26 14.09 -8.48
C THR A 148 5.51 13.60 -9.21
N ASN A 149 6.64 14.27 -9.04
CA ASN A 149 7.93 13.86 -9.58
C ASN A 149 8.76 13.00 -8.60
N LEU A 150 8.21 12.66 -7.45
CA LEU A 150 8.75 11.72 -6.46
C LEU A 150 7.86 10.49 -6.42
N SER A 151 8.43 9.35 -6.09
CA SER A 151 7.69 8.08 -6.08
C SER A 151 7.07 7.75 -4.73
N SER A 152 7.34 8.52 -3.67
CA SER A 152 6.76 8.27 -2.36
C SER A 152 6.66 9.54 -1.51
N THR A 153 5.65 9.61 -0.67
CA THR A 153 5.50 10.64 0.35
C THR A 153 6.58 10.50 1.43
N SER A 154 7.07 9.29 1.70
CA SER A 154 8.25 9.05 2.55
C SER A 154 9.51 9.76 2.05
N THR A 155 9.70 9.86 0.74
CA THR A 155 10.80 10.65 0.16
C THR A 155 10.62 12.15 0.45
N ILE A 156 9.39 12.66 0.40
CA ILE A 156 9.09 14.07 0.73
C ILE A 156 9.43 14.34 2.20
N LEU A 157 8.93 13.50 3.12
CA LEU A 157 9.17 13.67 4.57
C LEU A 157 10.65 13.50 4.93
N THR A 158 11.40 12.63 4.24
CA THR A 158 12.85 12.52 4.41
C THR A 158 13.55 13.84 4.06
N LYS A 159 13.11 14.54 3.01
CA LYS A 159 13.67 15.86 2.67
C LYS A 159 13.36 16.91 3.73
N TYR A 160 12.18 16.87 4.36
CA TYR A 160 11.85 17.76 5.49
C TYR A 160 12.74 17.50 6.72
N LEU A 161 12.98 16.22 7.06
CA LEU A 161 13.92 15.88 8.13
C LEU A 161 15.32 16.46 7.87
N GLN A 162 15.80 16.35 6.62
CA GLN A 162 17.09 16.91 6.22
C GLN A 162 17.10 18.45 6.28
N GLU A 163 16.04 19.11 5.80
CA GLU A 163 15.96 20.57 5.79
C GLU A 163 15.88 21.18 7.19
N PHE A 164 15.21 20.48 8.12
CA PHE A 164 15.16 20.86 9.53
C PHE A 164 16.42 20.45 10.33
N ASP A 165 17.40 19.80 9.69
CA ASP A 165 18.58 19.23 10.36
C ASP A 165 18.21 18.25 11.50
N LEU A 166 17.12 17.52 11.33
CA LEU A 166 16.62 16.52 12.27
C LEU A 166 17.16 15.14 11.90
N GLY A 167 18.00 14.58 12.77
CA GLY A 167 18.44 13.20 12.65
C GLY A 167 17.26 12.26 12.95
N PRO A 168 16.84 11.37 12.01
CA PRO A 168 15.74 10.46 12.27
C PRO A 168 16.09 9.46 13.38
N SER A 169 15.11 9.13 14.23
CA SER A 169 15.22 7.97 15.12
C SER A 169 15.30 6.67 14.31
N GLU A 170 15.76 5.59 14.94
CA GLU A 170 15.80 4.27 14.30
C GLU A 170 14.41 3.87 13.74
N THR A 171 13.35 4.09 14.52
CA THR A 171 11.96 3.81 14.12
C THR A 171 11.58 4.61 12.88
N VAL A 172 11.76 5.93 12.89
CA VAL A 172 11.41 6.82 11.77
C VAL A 172 12.22 6.48 10.52
N ALA A 173 13.53 6.25 10.67
CA ALA A 173 14.38 5.88 9.54
C ALA A 173 13.99 4.54 8.93
N THR A 174 13.68 3.54 9.77
CA THR A 174 13.26 2.22 9.32
C THR A 174 11.90 2.31 8.61
N ALA A 175 10.96 3.06 9.19
CA ALA A 175 9.64 3.27 8.60
C ALA A 175 9.75 3.92 7.22
N LEU A 176 10.41 5.08 7.12
CA LEU A 176 10.57 5.79 5.85
C LEU A 176 11.30 4.98 4.78
N LEU A 177 12.36 4.24 5.17
CA LEU A 177 13.07 3.39 4.24
C LEU A 177 12.19 2.25 3.73
N TYR A 178 11.34 1.68 4.59
CA TYR A 178 10.36 0.67 4.18
C TYR A 178 9.29 1.26 3.27
N GLY A 179 8.72 2.43 3.59
CA GLY A 179 7.75 3.13 2.75
C GLY A 179 8.28 3.37 1.33
N ILE A 180 9.50 3.94 1.20
CA ILE A 180 10.15 4.13 -0.11
C ILE A 180 10.32 2.81 -0.86
N ARG A 181 10.73 1.73 -0.19
CA ARG A 181 10.95 0.43 -0.83
C ARG A 181 9.65 -0.24 -1.25
N ALA A 182 8.60 -0.13 -0.43
CA ALA A 182 7.28 -0.66 -0.75
C ALA A 182 6.70 0.01 -2.00
N GLU A 183 6.70 1.34 -2.06
CA GLU A 183 6.15 2.11 -3.16
C GLU A 183 6.94 1.91 -4.47
N THR A 184 8.25 1.79 -4.38
CA THR A 184 9.13 1.55 -5.54
C THR A 184 9.35 0.08 -5.88
N LEU A 185 8.65 -0.85 -5.23
CA LEU A 185 8.89 -2.30 -5.35
C LEU A 185 10.38 -2.64 -5.24
N ASP A 186 10.99 -2.20 -4.16
CA ASP A 186 12.41 -2.38 -3.88
C ASP A 186 13.31 -1.78 -4.98
N PHE A 187 13.02 -0.51 -5.33
CA PHE A 187 13.72 0.27 -6.37
C PHE A 187 13.66 -0.32 -7.78
N LYS A 188 12.65 -1.12 -8.08
CA LYS A 188 12.46 -1.77 -9.39
C LYS A 188 11.44 -1.03 -10.27
N ARG A 189 10.60 -0.18 -9.69
CA ARG A 189 9.51 0.52 -10.37
C ARG A 189 9.51 2.00 -9.98
N ASP A 190 9.20 2.86 -10.94
CA ASP A 190 8.96 4.31 -10.81
C ASP A 190 9.96 5.09 -9.92
N THR A 191 11.13 4.49 -9.68
CA THR A 191 12.16 5.00 -8.78
C THR A 191 12.86 6.22 -9.35
N THR A 192 12.92 7.29 -8.59
CA THR A 192 13.61 8.52 -8.96
C THR A 192 15.00 8.62 -8.28
N PRO A 193 15.91 9.46 -8.78
CA PRO A 193 17.17 9.73 -8.08
C PRO A 193 16.98 10.29 -6.67
N ALA A 194 15.86 10.95 -6.40
CA ALA A 194 15.56 11.49 -5.08
C ALA A 194 15.25 10.38 -4.06
N ASP A 195 14.53 9.32 -4.48
CA ASP A 195 14.23 8.17 -3.62
C ASP A 195 15.50 7.43 -3.22
N LEU A 196 16.41 7.22 -4.18
CA LEU A 196 17.72 6.62 -3.90
C LEU A 196 18.55 7.49 -2.95
N THR A 197 18.47 8.82 -3.08
CA THR A 197 19.18 9.75 -2.19
C THR A 197 18.58 9.73 -0.78
N ALA A 198 17.24 9.71 -0.66
CA ALA A 198 16.53 9.59 0.61
C ALA A 198 16.86 8.25 1.27
N ALA A 199 16.79 7.15 0.53
CA ALA A 199 17.16 5.82 1.03
C ALA A 199 18.62 5.76 1.51
N ALA A 200 19.56 6.35 0.78
CA ALA A 200 20.96 6.41 1.18
C ALA A 200 21.18 7.23 2.46
N TYR A 201 20.39 8.28 2.66
CA TYR A 201 20.41 9.07 3.91
C TYR A 201 19.83 8.27 5.10
N LEU A 202 18.71 7.59 4.91
CA LEU A 202 18.03 6.83 5.96
C LEU A 202 18.78 5.56 6.36
N HIS A 203 19.42 4.90 5.41
CA HIS A 203 20.07 3.60 5.57
C HIS A 203 20.96 3.46 6.82
N PRO A 204 21.83 4.44 7.18
CA PRO A 204 22.69 4.32 8.37
C PRO A 204 21.92 4.36 9.70
N PHE A 205 20.71 4.86 9.73
CA PHE A 205 19.86 5.02 10.92
C PHE A 205 18.85 3.89 11.06
N ALA A 206 18.51 3.21 9.95
CA ALA A 206 17.47 2.19 9.91
C ALA A 206 17.93 0.86 10.52
N ASN A 207 16.97 0.14 11.11
CA ASN A 207 17.16 -1.22 11.61
C ASN A 207 16.88 -2.22 10.48
N HIS A 208 17.95 -2.76 9.91
CA HIS A 208 17.85 -3.70 8.79
C HIS A 208 17.29 -5.06 9.16
N ASP A 209 17.51 -5.51 10.39
CA ASP A 209 16.95 -6.78 10.88
C ASP A 209 15.42 -6.68 10.98
N THR A 210 14.90 -5.51 11.40
CA THR A 210 13.47 -5.24 11.42
C THR A 210 12.89 -5.16 10.01
N LEU A 211 13.59 -4.51 9.07
CA LEU A 211 13.17 -4.49 7.67
C LEU A 211 13.04 -5.90 7.08
N GLU A 212 14.05 -6.75 7.30
CA GLU A 212 14.01 -8.15 6.84
C GLU A 212 12.83 -8.93 7.45
N GLN A 213 12.51 -8.69 8.73
CA GLN A 213 11.36 -9.33 9.40
C GLN A 213 10.01 -8.86 8.87
N VAL A 214 9.88 -7.58 8.50
CA VAL A 214 8.67 -7.04 7.88
C VAL A 214 8.47 -7.61 6.47
N GLU A 215 9.55 -7.63 5.67
CA GLU A 215 9.52 -8.10 4.28
C GLU A 215 9.37 -9.61 4.14
N SER A 216 9.75 -10.35 5.16
CA SER A 216 9.68 -11.80 5.19
C SER A 216 9.00 -12.28 6.49
N PRO A 217 7.70 -11.97 6.67
CA PRO A 217 6.99 -12.40 7.85
C PRO A 217 7.04 -13.92 7.99
N SER A 218 7.17 -14.39 9.24
CA SER A 218 7.22 -15.82 9.52
C SER A 218 5.96 -16.50 9.02
N MET A 219 6.12 -17.51 8.18
CA MET A 219 5.00 -18.30 7.67
C MET A 219 4.36 -19.12 8.80
N SER A 220 3.06 -18.98 8.98
CA SER A 220 2.29 -19.80 9.92
C SER A 220 2.13 -21.23 9.40
N PRO A 221 1.88 -22.23 10.27
CA PRO A 221 1.51 -23.57 9.80
C PRO A 221 0.30 -23.57 8.86
N GLU A 222 -0.69 -22.72 9.15
CA GLU A 222 -1.89 -22.54 8.33
C GLU A 222 -1.54 -21.99 6.95
N THR A 223 -0.66 -21.00 6.88
CA THR A 223 -0.18 -20.45 5.60
C THR A 223 0.57 -21.51 4.78
N LEU A 224 1.36 -22.36 5.45
CA LEU A 224 2.06 -23.47 4.80
C LEU A 224 1.08 -24.49 4.19
N ASP A 225 0.01 -24.83 4.92
CA ASP A 225 -1.03 -25.74 4.44
C ASP A 225 -1.77 -25.14 3.23
N VAL A 226 -2.13 -23.85 3.28
CA VAL A 226 -2.75 -23.11 2.17
C VAL A 226 -1.83 -23.08 0.95
N LEU A 227 -0.55 -22.81 1.14
CA LEU A 227 0.43 -22.81 0.06
C LEU A 227 0.60 -24.20 -0.56
N ALA A 228 0.64 -25.25 0.27
CA ALA A 228 0.75 -26.62 -0.21
C ALA A 228 -0.45 -27.03 -1.08
N GLU A 229 -1.66 -26.67 -0.69
CA GLU A 229 -2.89 -26.90 -1.48
C GLU A 229 -2.85 -26.09 -2.79
N ALA A 230 -2.51 -24.81 -2.69
CA ALA A 230 -2.38 -23.94 -3.87
C ALA A 230 -1.31 -24.42 -4.86
N ILE A 231 -0.20 -24.99 -4.39
CA ILE A 231 0.82 -25.61 -5.25
C ILE A 231 0.25 -26.84 -5.98
N GLN A 232 -0.55 -27.67 -5.31
CA GLN A 232 -1.09 -28.91 -5.87
C GLN A 232 -2.17 -28.63 -6.90
N SER A 233 -3.02 -27.65 -6.67
CA SER A 233 -4.17 -27.30 -7.53
C SER A 233 -3.83 -26.31 -8.64
N ARG A 234 -2.57 -25.86 -8.76
CA ARG A 234 -2.19 -24.81 -9.71
C ARG A 234 -2.43 -25.20 -11.17
N GLU A 235 -3.02 -24.30 -11.89
CA GLU A 235 -3.13 -24.33 -13.35
C GLU A 235 -2.34 -23.17 -13.97
N VAL A 236 -1.59 -23.44 -15.03
CA VAL A 236 -0.77 -22.44 -15.72
C VAL A 236 -1.24 -22.30 -17.15
N GLN A 237 -1.59 -21.09 -17.56
CA GLN A 237 -1.91 -20.76 -18.93
C GLN A 237 -1.02 -19.58 -19.40
N GLY A 238 -0.07 -19.86 -20.26
CA GLY A 238 0.95 -18.89 -20.68
C GLY A 238 1.81 -18.47 -19.50
N SER A 239 1.73 -17.18 -19.14
CA SER A 239 2.43 -16.61 -17.98
C SER A 239 1.50 -16.34 -16.77
N HIS A 240 0.26 -16.83 -16.84
CA HIS A 240 -0.73 -16.65 -15.79
C HIS A 240 -0.92 -17.96 -15.02
N LEU A 241 -0.91 -17.89 -13.71
CA LEU A 241 -1.15 -18.99 -12.81
C LEU A 241 -2.43 -18.72 -12.02
N PHE A 242 -3.31 -19.71 -12.02
CA PHE A 242 -4.52 -19.75 -11.22
C PHE A 242 -4.47 -20.95 -10.28
N SER A 243 -4.98 -20.80 -9.05
CA SER A 243 -4.99 -21.88 -8.08
C SER A 243 -6.10 -21.75 -7.07
N THR A 244 -6.47 -22.86 -6.45
CA THR A 244 -7.38 -22.90 -5.30
C THR A 244 -6.67 -23.41 -4.05
N ALA A 245 -7.00 -22.83 -2.90
CA ALA A 245 -6.58 -23.29 -1.58
C ALA A 245 -7.72 -23.97 -0.82
N GLY A 246 -8.85 -24.21 -1.49
CA GLY A 246 -10.00 -24.87 -0.88
C GLY A 246 -10.67 -24.03 0.20
N PHE A 247 -11.05 -24.71 1.30
CA PHE A 247 -11.61 -24.03 2.48
C PHE A 247 -10.50 -23.69 3.45
N ILE A 248 -10.34 -22.42 3.72
CA ILE A 248 -9.27 -21.88 4.57
C ILE A 248 -9.86 -21.19 5.79
N ARG A 249 -9.01 -20.80 6.74
CA ARG A 249 -9.39 -20.07 7.94
C ARG A 249 -8.79 -18.67 7.99
N ASP A 250 -7.66 -18.50 7.33
CA ASP A 250 -6.88 -17.27 7.33
C ASP A 250 -6.82 -16.73 5.90
N ARG A 251 -7.43 -15.56 5.66
CA ARG A 251 -7.44 -14.88 4.36
C ARG A 251 -6.03 -14.44 3.92
N ASP A 252 -5.20 -14.02 4.88
CA ASP A 252 -3.87 -13.49 4.57
C ASP A 252 -2.95 -14.58 4.00
N ALA A 253 -3.23 -15.84 4.33
CA ALA A 253 -2.53 -16.98 3.76
C ALA A 253 -2.69 -17.08 2.23
N LEU A 254 -3.81 -16.61 1.65
CA LEU A 254 -4.02 -16.57 0.20
C LEU A 254 -3.10 -15.54 -0.47
N GLU A 255 -2.94 -14.38 0.13
CA GLU A 255 -2.07 -13.33 -0.41
C GLU A 255 -0.61 -13.78 -0.42
N GLN A 256 -0.17 -14.45 0.65
CA GLN A 256 1.17 -15.05 0.70
C GLN A 256 1.32 -16.17 -0.32
N ALA A 257 0.32 -17.04 -0.47
CA ALA A 257 0.35 -18.09 -1.48
C ALA A 257 0.42 -17.51 -2.90
N ALA A 258 -0.34 -16.45 -3.20
CA ALA A 258 -0.28 -15.75 -4.48
C ALA A 258 1.12 -15.17 -4.74
N GLN A 259 1.76 -14.59 -3.72
CA GLN A 259 3.13 -14.07 -3.82
C GLN A 259 4.14 -15.18 -4.13
N TYR A 260 4.12 -16.29 -3.39
CA TYR A 260 5.04 -17.41 -3.63
C TYR A 260 4.85 -18.05 -5.00
N LEU A 261 3.61 -18.18 -5.47
CA LEU A 261 3.32 -18.73 -6.79
C LEU A 261 3.71 -17.79 -7.92
N LEU A 262 3.72 -16.48 -7.67
CA LEU A 262 4.24 -15.49 -8.61
C LEU A 262 5.75 -15.64 -8.85
N ASP A 263 6.49 -16.19 -7.89
CA ASP A 263 7.95 -16.36 -8.00
C ASP A 263 8.35 -17.58 -8.83
N LEU A 264 7.39 -18.37 -9.32
CA LEU A 264 7.67 -19.45 -10.25
C LEU A 264 8.22 -18.93 -11.58
N GLU A 265 9.18 -19.68 -12.14
CA GLU A 265 9.79 -19.35 -13.43
C GLU A 265 8.73 -19.29 -14.56
N GLY A 266 8.71 -18.19 -15.31
CA GLY A 266 7.79 -17.97 -16.40
C GLY A 266 6.42 -17.43 -16.00
N ILE A 267 6.15 -17.26 -14.70
CA ILE A 267 4.89 -16.66 -14.22
C ILE A 267 5.06 -15.15 -14.03
N THR A 268 4.12 -14.40 -14.57
CA THR A 268 4.04 -12.93 -14.41
C THR A 268 2.78 -12.49 -13.69
N THR A 269 1.77 -13.36 -13.61
CA THR A 269 0.53 -13.08 -12.87
C THR A 269 0.09 -14.35 -12.14
N SER A 270 -0.24 -14.23 -10.88
CA SER A 270 -0.79 -15.30 -10.04
C SER A 270 -2.12 -14.87 -9.42
N ALA A 271 -3.06 -15.79 -9.33
CA ALA A 271 -4.30 -15.61 -8.60
C ALA A 271 -4.61 -16.88 -7.82
N VAL A 272 -4.83 -16.72 -6.52
CA VAL A 272 -5.20 -17.82 -5.62
C VAL A 272 -6.53 -17.48 -4.98
N PHE A 273 -7.45 -18.44 -4.97
CA PHE A 273 -8.71 -18.26 -4.27
C PHE A 273 -8.93 -19.31 -3.19
N GLY A 274 -9.74 -18.94 -2.20
CA GLY A 274 -10.17 -19.84 -1.14
C GLY A 274 -11.56 -19.44 -0.63
N ILE A 275 -12.16 -20.33 0.15
CA ILE A 275 -13.47 -20.10 0.78
C ILE A 275 -13.25 -19.97 2.27
N VAL A 276 -13.67 -18.82 2.82
CA VAL A 276 -13.66 -18.52 4.26
C VAL A 276 -15.09 -18.24 4.68
N ASP A 277 -15.61 -19.00 5.64
CA ASP A 277 -17.00 -18.91 6.08
C ASP A 277 -17.97 -19.03 4.90
N GLU A 278 -18.69 -18.00 4.55
CA GLU A 278 -19.63 -17.95 3.43
C GLU A 278 -19.17 -16.99 2.31
N LYS A 279 -17.87 -16.70 2.25
CA LYS A 279 -17.24 -15.80 1.27
C LYS A 279 -16.17 -16.53 0.47
N ILE A 280 -16.08 -16.16 -0.79
CA ILE A 280 -14.97 -16.46 -1.68
C ILE A 280 -13.99 -15.30 -1.58
N ILE A 281 -12.75 -15.59 -1.31
CA ILE A 281 -11.67 -14.61 -1.32
C ILE A 281 -10.74 -14.95 -2.47
N VAL A 282 -10.43 -13.97 -3.30
CA VAL A 282 -9.45 -14.10 -4.38
C VAL A 282 -8.33 -13.12 -4.12
N ALA A 283 -7.10 -13.61 -4.02
CA ALA A 283 -5.89 -12.79 -3.96
C ALA A 283 -5.15 -12.89 -5.29
N ALA A 284 -4.81 -11.77 -5.91
CA ALA A 284 -4.12 -11.73 -7.19
C ALA A 284 -2.92 -10.77 -7.14
N ARG A 285 -1.86 -11.15 -7.87
CA ARG A 285 -0.61 -10.38 -7.97
C ARG A 285 -0.05 -10.41 -9.39
N SER A 286 0.63 -9.34 -9.83
CA SER A 286 1.29 -9.29 -11.14
C SER A 286 2.62 -8.55 -11.09
N LYS A 287 3.60 -9.09 -11.83
CA LYS A 287 4.88 -8.44 -12.16
C LYS A 287 4.82 -7.74 -13.52
N ASP A 288 3.75 -7.96 -14.30
CA ASP A 288 3.60 -7.38 -15.64
C ASP A 288 3.00 -5.97 -15.52
N ILE A 289 3.79 -4.96 -15.82
CA ILE A 289 3.39 -3.54 -15.78
C ILE A 289 2.18 -3.18 -16.68
N ARG A 290 1.82 -4.06 -17.61
CA ARG A 290 0.67 -3.87 -18.50
C ARG A 290 -0.64 -4.35 -17.89
N ILE A 291 -0.56 -5.08 -16.77
CA ILE A 291 -1.70 -5.64 -16.06
C ILE A 291 -1.90 -4.84 -14.78
N ASN A 292 -3.04 -4.17 -14.68
CA ASN A 292 -3.49 -3.57 -13.44
C ASN A 292 -4.43 -4.55 -12.73
N ILE A 293 -3.99 -5.10 -11.60
CA ILE A 293 -4.73 -6.12 -10.85
C ILE A 293 -6.04 -5.56 -10.29
N GLY A 294 -6.05 -4.32 -9.78
CA GLY A 294 -7.28 -3.67 -9.34
C GLY A 294 -8.34 -3.70 -10.44
N SER A 295 -7.99 -3.19 -11.64
CA SER A 295 -8.91 -3.18 -12.78
C SER A 295 -9.34 -4.58 -13.26
N VAL A 296 -8.44 -5.58 -13.16
CA VAL A 296 -8.79 -6.98 -13.48
C VAL A 296 -9.82 -7.54 -12.50
N LEU A 297 -9.64 -7.28 -11.20
CA LEU A 297 -10.60 -7.72 -10.18
C LEU A 297 -11.93 -6.98 -10.30
N GLU A 298 -11.91 -5.66 -10.55
CA GLU A 298 -13.10 -4.86 -10.83
C GLU A 298 -13.87 -5.41 -12.02
N GLY A 299 -13.23 -5.62 -13.17
CA GLY A 299 -13.88 -6.18 -14.35
C GLY A 299 -14.42 -7.59 -14.14
N ALA A 300 -13.67 -8.44 -13.40
CA ALA A 300 -14.11 -9.81 -13.13
C ALA A 300 -15.27 -9.91 -12.14
N PHE A 301 -15.29 -9.04 -11.11
CA PHE A 301 -16.20 -9.16 -9.96
C PHE A 301 -17.07 -7.91 -9.72
N GLU A 302 -17.14 -6.99 -10.71
CA GLU A 302 -17.97 -5.79 -10.65
C GLU A 302 -19.37 -6.13 -10.13
N HIS A 303 -19.88 -5.36 -9.17
CA HIS A 303 -21.17 -5.54 -8.48
C HIS A 303 -21.29 -6.82 -7.63
N SER A 304 -20.23 -7.57 -7.40
CA SER A 304 -20.30 -8.88 -6.75
C SER A 304 -19.50 -8.98 -5.45
N GLY A 305 -18.64 -8.01 -5.14
CA GLY A 305 -17.78 -8.12 -3.97
C GLY A 305 -17.10 -6.81 -3.58
N ASP A 306 -16.52 -6.81 -2.39
CA ASP A 306 -15.66 -5.73 -1.89
C ASP A 306 -14.25 -5.93 -2.45
N ILE A 307 -13.77 -4.97 -3.24
CA ILE A 307 -12.50 -5.04 -3.94
C ILE A 307 -11.51 -4.08 -3.29
N VAL A 308 -10.35 -4.60 -2.92
CA VAL A 308 -9.19 -3.81 -2.49
C VAL A 308 -8.05 -4.14 -3.42
N GLY A 309 -7.52 -3.15 -4.16
CA GLY A 309 -6.48 -3.45 -5.13
C GLY A 309 -5.76 -2.24 -5.67
N HIS A 310 -4.48 -2.47 -5.97
CA HIS A 310 -3.59 -1.55 -6.65
C HIS A 310 -3.13 -2.14 -8.00
N SER A 311 -2.21 -1.46 -8.66
CA SER A 311 -1.75 -1.89 -9.98
C SER A 311 -1.10 -3.28 -10.00
N THR A 312 -0.41 -3.69 -8.94
CA THR A 312 0.38 -4.93 -8.89
C THR A 312 -0.22 -6.03 -8.02
N GLN A 313 -1.14 -5.69 -7.13
CA GLN A 313 -1.76 -6.62 -6.20
C GLN A 313 -3.18 -6.21 -5.86
N GLY A 314 -3.99 -7.17 -5.44
CA GLY A 314 -5.34 -6.91 -4.97
C GLY A 314 -6.03 -8.16 -4.47
N SER A 315 -7.11 -7.95 -3.75
CA SER A 315 -8.01 -8.99 -3.29
C SER A 315 -9.47 -8.58 -3.46
N VAL A 316 -10.33 -9.58 -3.58
CA VAL A 316 -11.77 -9.38 -3.62
C VAL A 316 -12.47 -10.40 -2.73
N GLU A 317 -13.46 -9.94 -1.98
CA GLU A 317 -14.35 -10.77 -1.19
C GLU A 317 -15.72 -10.83 -1.86
N VAL A 318 -16.16 -12.02 -2.24
CA VAL A 318 -17.41 -12.26 -2.94
C VAL A 318 -18.29 -13.18 -2.10
N PRO A 319 -19.55 -12.83 -1.81
CA PRO A 319 -20.48 -13.74 -1.14
C PRO A 319 -20.68 -15.04 -1.94
N LEU A 320 -20.54 -16.18 -1.27
CA LEU A 320 -20.59 -17.50 -1.89
C LEU A 320 -21.92 -17.75 -2.65
N GLY A 321 -23.04 -17.25 -2.14
CA GLY A 321 -24.36 -17.42 -2.72
C GLY A 321 -24.57 -16.81 -4.11
N ILE A 322 -23.69 -15.88 -4.53
CA ILE A 322 -23.78 -15.23 -5.85
C ILE A 322 -23.50 -16.23 -6.99
N PHE A 323 -22.57 -17.18 -6.77
CA PHE A 323 -22.16 -18.11 -7.82
C PHE A 323 -22.95 -19.42 -7.84
N THR A 324 -23.44 -19.88 -6.70
CA THR A 324 -23.91 -21.25 -6.57
C THR A 324 -25.40 -21.37 -6.21
N GLY A 325 -25.96 -20.40 -5.52
CA GLY A 325 -27.32 -20.52 -4.95
C GLY A 325 -27.44 -21.70 -3.97
N ILE A 326 -26.34 -22.30 -3.53
CA ILE A 326 -26.25 -23.45 -2.65
C ILE A 326 -25.70 -22.97 -1.31
N GLU A 327 -26.36 -23.33 -0.22
CA GLU A 327 -25.84 -23.06 1.13
C GLU A 327 -24.62 -23.99 1.42
N ALA A 328 -23.61 -23.44 2.08
CA ALA A 328 -22.42 -24.18 2.49
C ALA A 328 -22.79 -25.22 3.57
N SER A 329 -23.01 -26.47 3.16
CA SER A 329 -23.17 -27.61 4.05
C SER A 329 -22.04 -28.61 3.86
N GLU A 330 -21.70 -29.37 4.91
CA GLU A 330 -20.61 -30.36 4.84
C GLU A 330 -20.77 -31.37 3.69
N ASP A 331 -21.99 -31.73 3.35
CA ASP A 331 -22.29 -32.70 2.29
C ASP A 331 -22.09 -32.15 0.87
N ASN A 332 -21.96 -30.81 0.71
CA ASN A 332 -21.87 -30.14 -0.60
C ASN A 332 -20.52 -29.45 -0.84
N ARG A 333 -19.58 -29.58 0.10
CA ARG A 333 -18.31 -28.82 0.06
C ARG A 333 -17.50 -29.04 -1.22
N GLU A 334 -17.37 -30.27 -1.67
CA GLU A 334 -16.59 -30.63 -2.86
C GLU A 334 -17.23 -30.06 -4.15
N THR A 335 -18.54 -30.25 -4.30
CA THR A 335 -19.28 -29.69 -5.44
C THR A 335 -19.27 -28.17 -5.44
N LEU A 336 -19.36 -27.54 -4.26
CA LEU A 336 -19.32 -26.10 -4.09
C LEU A 336 -17.96 -25.53 -4.51
N LEU A 337 -16.88 -26.21 -4.10
CA LEU A 337 -15.52 -25.83 -4.48
C LEU A 337 -15.32 -25.91 -5.98
N GLU A 338 -15.69 -27.01 -6.63
CA GLU A 338 -15.58 -27.19 -8.09
C GLU A 338 -16.33 -26.11 -8.88
N LEU A 339 -17.58 -25.84 -8.50
CA LEU A 339 -18.39 -24.82 -9.19
C LEU A 339 -17.82 -23.41 -9.00
N THR A 340 -17.32 -23.12 -7.81
CA THR A 340 -16.69 -21.84 -7.48
C THR A 340 -15.40 -21.67 -8.26
N GLU A 341 -14.57 -22.71 -8.30
CA GLU A 341 -13.31 -22.72 -9.05
C GLU A 341 -13.53 -22.41 -10.52
N GLU A 342 -14.47 -23.11 -11.18
CA GLU A 342 -14.79 -22.87 -12.58
C GLU A 342 -15.27 -21.44 -12.83
N ALA A 343 -16.14 -20.90 -11.94
CA ALA A 343 -16.70 -19.57 -12.06
C ALA A 343 -15.63 -18.48 -11.89
N VAL A 344 -14.81 -18.56 -10.84
CA VAL A 344 -13.74 -17.59 -10.55
C VAL A 344 -12.69 -17.61 -11.64
N ARG A 345 -12.20 -18.79 -12.02
CA ARG A 345 -11.23 -18.96 -13.08
C ARG A 345 -11.70 -18.36 -14.41
N LYS A 346 -12.94 -18.66 -14.82
CA LYS A 346 -13.50 -18.16 -16.08
C LYS A 346 -13.58 -16.63 -16.10
N LYS A 347 -13.97 -16.02 -15.00
CA LYS A 347 -14.05 -14.56 -14.89
C LYS A 347 -12.67 -13.91 -14.96
N LEU A 348 -11.70 -14.41 -14.21
CA LEU A 348 -10.33 -13.87 -14.20
C LEU A 348 -9.63 -14.02 -15.55
N PHE A 349 -9.73 -15.19 -16.18
CA PHE A 349 -9.09 -15.39 -17.48
C PHE A 349 -9.74 -14.56 -18.58
N ALA A 350 -11.04 -14.31 -18.53
CA ALA A 350 -11.71 -13.43 -19.49
C ALA A 350 -11.14 -11.99 -19.40
N GLU A 351 -10.96 -11.47 -18.21
CA GLU A 351 -10.39 -10.12 -18.00
C GLU A 351 -8.89 -10.04 -18.31
N LEU A 352 -8.15 -11.13 -18.07
CA LEU A 352 -6.74 -11.22 -18.45
C LEU A 352 -6.52 -11.45 -19.96
N GLY A 353 -7.60 -11.60 -20.75
CA GLY A 353 -7.52 -11.85 -22.18
C GLY A 353 -6.94 -13.22 -22.54
N VAL A 354 -7.02 -14.18 -21.63
CA VAL A 354 -6.55 -15.56 -21.83
C VAL A 354 -7.71 -16.37 -22.40
N GLU A 355 -7.63 -16.76 -23.69
CA GLU A 355 -8.62 -17.63 -24.29
C GLU A 355 -8.62 -18.98 -23.57
N GLY A 356 -9.77 -19.37 -23.06
CA GLY A 356 -9.95 -20.66 -22.38
C GLY A 356 -9.62 -21.80 -23.37
N GLY A 357 -8.47 -22.41 -23.18
CA GLY A 357 -8.14 -23.63 -23.92
C GLY A 357 -9.12 -24.70 -23.49
N ASP A 358 -9.96 -25.15 -24.45
CA ASP A 358 -10.75 -26.34 -24.30
C ASP A 358 -9.85 -27.51 -23.89
N THR A 359 -9.95 -27.96 -22.66
CA THR A 359 -9.41 -29.25 -22.24
C THR A 359 -10.30 -30.36 -22.81
N ASN A 360 -10.15 -30.61 -24.13
CA ASN A 360 -10.64 -31.83 -24.71
C ASN A 360 -9.49 -32.78 -25.03
N GLY A 361 -9.32 -33.74 -24.16
CA GLY A 361 -9.06 -35.15 -24.40
C GLY A 361 -7.82 -35.52 -25.22
N SER A 362 -6.89 -36.15 -24.59
CA SER A 362 -6.39 -37.46 -25.05
C SER A 362 -5.72 -38.17 -23.88
#